data_af4b6499e2b30737bc886bc4e9fb3c69
#
_entry.id   af4b6499e2b30737bc886bc4e9fb3c69
#
_cell.length_a   1.000
_cell.length_b   1.000
_cell.length_c   1.000
_cell.angle_alpha   90.00
_cell.angle_beta   90.00
_cell.angle_gamma   90.00
#
_symmetry.space_group_name_H-M   'P 1'
#
loop_
_entity.id
_entity.type
_entity.pdbx_description
1 polymer ?
#
loop_
_entity_poly.entity_id
_entity_poly.type
_entity_poly.pdbx_seq_one_letter_code
_entity_poly.pdbx_strand_id
1 'polypeptide(L)'
;MEKDLQSPDPEIIVGLDIGTTKIACFVGQRTAHGKIEILGYGKSDSVGVSRGVVSNIERTVQSIKLAVQAAEEDSGVEIKVVNVGIAGQHIKSLQHRGMITRENLDDEIRQADINALVEDMRRLVMPPGAQILHVLPQEFTVDSEPGIKDPVGMAGIRLEANFHIITGDIAAARNIYKCITKAGLEIDQ
;
A
#
# COMPACT_ATOMS: atom_id res chain seq x y z
N MET A 1 -1.30 45.54 1.29
CA MET A 1 -1.95 44.44 2.03
C MET A 1 -1.56 43.16 1.29
N GLU A 2 -0.40 42.60 1.65
CA GLU A 2 0.05 41.31 1.18
C GLU A 2 -0.81 40.23 1.91
N LYS A 3 -1.50 39.44 1.12
CA LYS A 3 -2.12 38.21 1.62
C LYS A 3 -0.97 37.23 1.92
N ASP A 4 -0.73 37.00 3.18
CA ASP A 4 0.05 35.82 3.65
C ASP A 4 -0.56 34.57 3.01
N LEU A 5 0.11 34.04 1.99
CA LEU A 5 -0.07 32.71 1.50
C LEU A 5 0.44 31.79 2.62
N GLN A 6 -0.44 31.41 3.55
CA GLN A 6 -0.17 30.30 4.47
C GLN A 6 0.18 29.09 3.63
N SER A 7 1.44 28.66 3.69
CA SER A 7 1.84 27.36 3.20
C SER A 7 0.92 26.31 3.87
N PRO A 8 0.40 25.33 3.13
CA PRO A 8 -0.42 24.29 3.73
C PRO A 8 0.36 23.66 4.88
N ASP A 9 -0.34 23.38 5.98
CA ASP A 9 0.25 22.66 7.11
C ASP A 9 1.00 21.42 6.62
N PRO A 10 2.21 21.19 7.11
CA PRO A 10 3.02 20.09 6.66
C PRO A 10 2.29 18.73 6.90
N GLU A 11 2.13 17.97 5.83
CA GLU A 11 1.48 16.65 5.87
C GLU A 11 2.35 15.69 6.69
N ILE A 12 1.87 15.28 7.86
CA ILE A 12 2.52 14.25 8.68
C ILE A 12 2.14 12.88 8.15
N ILE A 13 3.13 12.05 7.94
CA ILE A 13 2.99 10.67 7.47
C ILE A 13 3.61 9.75 8.52
N VAL A 14 2.86 8.78 8.99
CA VAL A 14 3.35 7.79 9.94
C VAL A 14 3.35 6.41 9.31
N GLY A 15 4.51 5.76 9.31
CA GLY A 15 4.70 4.39 8.86
C GLY A 15 4.89 3.43 10.03
N LEU A 16 4.09 2.38 10.09
CA LEU A 16 4.19 1.30 11.09
C LEU A 16 4.53 -0.01 10.40
N ASP A 17 5.71 -0.54 10.65
CA ASP A 17 6.15 -1.86 10.14
C ASP A 17 6.00 -2.92 11.24
N ILE A 18 5.14 -3.90 11.00
CA ILE A 18 4.87 -5.00 11.94
C ILE A 18 5.66 -6.24 11.47
N GLY A 19 6.92 -6.31 11.89
CA GLY A 19 7.82 -7.41 11.58
C GLY A 19 7.77 -8.57 12.59
N THR A 20 8.45 -9.66 12.27
CA THR A 20 8.54 -10.85 13.14
C THR A 20 9.45 -10.64 14.35
N THR A 21 10.50 -9.85 14.21
CA THR A 21 11.51 -9.63 15.26
C THR A 21 11.38 -8.27 15.93
N LYS A 22 10.90 -7.28 15.21
CA LYS A 22 10.71 -5.90 15.69
C LYS A 22 9.46 -5.29 15.08
N ILE A 23 8.87 -4.35 15.81
CA ILE A 23 7.90 -3.39 15.30
C ILE A 23 8.58 -2.04 15.26
N ALA A 24 8.48 -1.33 14.14
CA ALA A 24 9.09 -0.02 13.95
C ALA A 24 8.03 1.00 13.53
N CYS A 25 8.08 2.19 14.13
CA CYS A 25 7.22 3.32 13.81
C CYS A 25 8.09 4.50 13.39
N PHE A 26 7.80 5.09 12.23
CA PHE A 26 8.48 6.25 11.69
C PHE A 26 7.48 7.40 11.56
N VAL A 27 7.84 8.55 12.08
CA VAL A 27 7.10 9.81 11.87
C VAL A 27 7.88 10.65 10.88
N GLY A 28 7.25 11.03 9.79
CA GLY A 28 7.86 11.87 8.77
C GLY A 28 6.92 12.99 8.35
N GLN A 29 7.51 13.99 7.70
CA GLN A 29 6.82 15.13 7.13
C GLN A 29 7.13 15.23 5.65
N ARG A 30 6.10 15.48 4.84
CA ARG A 30 6.30 15.77 3.41
C ARG A 30 6.78 17.19 3.21
N THR A 31 7.96 17.36 2.62
CA THR A 31 8.50 18.67 2.26
C THR A 31 7.83 19.21 1.00
N ALA A 32 7.93 20.53 0.77
CA ALA A 32 7.44 21.20 -0.44
C ALA A 32 8.00 20.61 -1.75
N HIS A 33 9.14 19.92 -1.69
CA HIS A 33 9.78 19.26 -2.83
C HIS A 33 9.36 17.78 -2.98
N GLY A 34 8.34 17.31 -2.24
CA GLY A 34 7.84 15.94 -2.29
C GLY A 34 8.73 14.90 -1.61
N LYS A 35 9.77 15.31 -0.88
CA LYS A 35 10.61 14.42 -0.07
C LYS A 35 9.99 14.23 1.31
N ILE A 36 10.28 13.09 1.94
CA ILE A 36 9.91 12.81 3.33
C ILE A 36 11.13 13.11 4.21
N GLU A 37 10.94 13.98 5.19
CA GLU A 37 11.88 14.23 6.27
C GLU A 37 11.44 13.47 7.51
N ILE A 38 12.33 12.69 8.12
CA ILE A 38 12.02 11.91 9.32
C ILE A 38 12.10 12.83 10.53
N LEU A 39 11.01 12.92 11.29
CA LEU A 39 10.88 13.70 12.51
C LEU A 39 11.15 12.86 13.74
N GLY A 40 10.84 11.57 13.71
CA GLY A 40 11.06 10.68 14.84
C GLY A 40 10.92 9.21 14.47
N TYR A 41 11.45 8.37 15.36
CA TYR A 41 11.51 6.94 15.18
C TYR A 41 11.33 6.22 16.50
N GLY A 42 10.50 5.17 16.50
CA GLY A 42 10.32 4.28 17.63
C GLY A 42 10.40 2.81 17.21
N LYS A 43 10.88 1.97 18.10
CA LYS A 43 10.90 0.52 17.90
C LYS A 43 10.67 -0.23 19.20
N SER A 44 10.14 -1.44 19.05
CA SER A 44 10.01 -2.41 20.14
C SER A 44 10.32 -3.81 19.62
N ASP A 45 10.59 -4.73 20.53
CA ASP A 45 10.63 -6.15 20.20
C ASP A 45 9.24 -6.62 19.78
N SER A 46 9.17 -7.40 18.71
CA SER A 46 7.92 -7.97 18.23
C SER A 46 7.60 -9.24 19.01
N VAL A 47 6.63 -9.14 19.92
CA VAL A 47 6.14 -10.28 20.68
C VAL A 47 4.71 -10.60 20.23
N GLY A 48 4.46 -11.86 19.81
CA GLY A 48 3.14 -12.26 19.33
C GLY A 48 2.97 -12.26 17.81
N VAL A 49 4.04 -12.01 17.05
CA VAL A 49 4.09 -12.19 15.59
C VAL A 49 5.09 -13.30 15.26
N SER A 50 4.70 -14.25 14.43
CA SER A 50 5.53 -15.34 13.97
C SER A 50 5.40 -15.50 12.45
N ARG A 51 6.52 -15.46 11.72
CA ARG A 51 6.56 -15.57 10.26
C ARG A 51 5.62 -14.59 9.53
N GLY A 52 5.48 -13.38 10.10
CA GLY A 52 4.59 -12.35 9.58
C GLY A 52 3.11 -12.53 9.91
N VAL A 53 2.73 -13.52 10.72
CA VAL A 53 1.36 -13.77 11.14
C VAL A 53 1.20 -13.48 12.64
N VAL A 54 0.14 -12.78 13.02
CA VAL A 54 -0.19 -12.53 14.42
C VAL A 54 -0.60 -13.84 15.10
N SER A 55 0.20 -14.30 16.05
CA SER A 55 -0.03 -15.49 16.87
C SER A 55 -0.63 -15.15 18.25
N ASN A 56 -0.44 -13.93 18.72
CA ASN A 56 -1.02 -13.44 19.97
C ASN A 56 -1.35 -11.94 19.87
N ILE A 57 -2.65 -11.63 19.85
CA ILE A 57 -3.14 -10.26 19.64
C ILE A 57 -2.69 -9.33 20.78
N GLU A 58 -2.88 -9.72 22.04
CA GLU A 58 -2.60 -8.85 23.17
C GLU A 58 -1.11 -8.48 23.26
N ARG A 59 -0.22 -9.43 23.05
CA ARG A 59 1.23 -9.19 23.03
C ARG A 59 1.64 -8.31 21.86
N THR A 60 1.04 -8.52 20.67
CA THR A 60 1.30 -7.67 19.49
C THR A 60 0.82 -6.24 19.74
N VAL A 61 -0.35 -6.06 20.36
CA VAL A 61 -0.87 -4.74 20.75
C VAL A 61 0.11 -4.02 21.68
N GLN A 62 0.65 -4.70 22.69
CA GLN A 62 1.63 -4.08 23.60
C GLN A 62 2.91 -3.67 22.86
N SER A 63 3.42 -4.53 21.98
CA SER A 63 4.59 -4.19 21.14
C SER A 63 4.32 -2.97 20.23
N ILE A 64 3.13 -2.90 19.60
CA ILE A 64 2.74 -1.74 18.79
C ILE A 64 2.73 -0.47 19.64
N LYS A 65 2.08 -0.49 20.82
CA LYS A 65 2.00 0.67 21.72
C LYS A 65 3.37 1.17 22.15
N LEU A 66 4.29 0.26 22.48
CA LEU A 66 5.67 0.65 22.86
C LEU A 66 6.42 1.31 21.70
N ALA A 67 6.31 0.78 20.47
CA ALA A 67 6.95 1.38 19.30
C ALA A 67 6.38 2.75 18.96
N VAL A 68 5.04 2.91 19.05
CA VAL A 68 4.34 4.16 18.78
C VAL A 68 4.70 5.21 19.83
N GLN A 69 4.63 4.87 21.12
CA GLN A 69 5.00 5.77 22.20
C GLN A 69 6.44 6.29 22.06
N ALA A 70 7.39 5.41 21.74
CA ALA A 70 8.77 5.82 21.50
C ALA A 70 8.90 6.78 20.31
N ALA A 71 8.11 6.59 19.24
CA ALA A 71 8.09 7.49 18.10
C ALA A 71 7.44 8.84 18.41
N GLU A 72 6.40 8.87 19.24
CA GLU A 72 5.77 10.10 19.76
C GLU A 72 6.72 10.91 20.65
N GLU A 73 7.44 10.24 21.54
CA GLU A 73 8.44 10.86 22.41
C GLU A 73 9.61 11.47 21.61
N ASP A 74 10.05 10.80 20.53
CA ASP A 74 11.17 11.25 19.69
C ASP A 74 10.75 12.37 18.73
N SER A 75 9.54 12.31 18.16
CA SER A 75 9.04 13.30 17.19
C SER A 75 8.31 14.49 17.81
N GLY A 76 7.76 14.33 19.01
CA GLY A 76 6.83 15.30 19.61
C GLY A 76 5.45 15.34 18.95
N VAL A 77 5.11 14.37 18.08
CA VAL A 77 3.85 14.29 17.35
C VAL A 77 2.94 13.23 17.94
N GLU A 78 1.68 13.57 18.25
CA GLU A 78 0.65 12.58 18.64
C GLU A 78 0.23 11.74 17.41
N ILE A 79 0.32 10.43 17.54
CA ILE A 79 0.05 9.48 16.43
C ILE A 79 -1.35 8.88 16.58
N LYS A 80 -2.22 9.15 15.60
CA LYS A 80 -3.58 8.58 15.52
C LYS A 80 -3.80 7.72 14.29
N VAL A 81 -3.19 8.11 13.17
CA VAL A 81 -3.36 7.46 11.87
C VAL A 81 -2.02 6.94 11.40
N VAL A 82 -1.99 5.70 10.90
CA VAL A 82 -0.77 5.03 10.45
C VAL A 82 -0.93 4.38 9.10
N ASN A 83 0.14 4.39 8.31
CA ASN A 83 0.30 3.56 7.11
C ASN A 83 1.01 2.28 7.54
N VAL A 84 0.44 1.11 7.24
CA VAL A 84 0.91 -0.16 7.78
C VAL A 84 1.62 -0.99 6.73
N GLY A 85 2.88 -1.26 7.00
CA GLY A 85 3.66 -2.25 6.25
C GLY A 85 3.45 -3.66 6.82
N ILE A 86 3.14 -4.61 5.94
CA ILE A 86 3.03 -6.02 6.30
C ILE A 86 3.91 -6.87 5.38
N ALA A 87 4.60 -7.85 5.96
CA ALA A 87 5.37 -8.84 5.21
C ALA A 87 5.25 -10.21 5.87
N GLY A 88 5.28 -11.27 5.07
CA GLY A 88 5.23 -12.62 5.61
C GLY A 88 4.79 -13.66 4.59
N GLN A 89 4.76 -14.92 5.01
CA GLN A 89 4.40 -16.07 4.16
C GLN A 89 2.94 -16.04 3.66
N HIS A 90 2.09 -15.23 4.27
CA HIS A 90 0.70 -15.02 3.86
C HIS A 90 0.55 -14.05 2.68
N ILE A 91 1.62 -13.33 2.33
CA ILE A 91 1.67 -12.47 1.13
C ILE A 91 2.21 -13.32 -0.02
N LYS A 92 1.46 -13.41 -1.09
CA LYS A 92 1.81 -14.15 -2.30
C LYS A 92 1.75 -13.23 -3.50
N SER A 93 2.46 -13.61 -4.52
CA SER A 93 2.51 -12.92 -5.80
C SER A 93 2.16 -13.89 -6.91
N LEU A 94 1.35 -13.44 -7.84
CA LEU A 94 1.05 -14.16 -9.07
C LEU A 94 1.13 -13.20 -10.25
N GLN A 95 1.44 -13.75 -11.42
CA GLN A 95 1.38 -13.00 -12.67
C GLN A 95 0.11 -13.37 -13.42
N HIS A 96 -0.55 -12.37 -13.98
CA HIS A 96 -1.73 -12.55 -14.81
C HIS A 96 -1.68 -11.59 -16.00
N ARG A 97 -2.19 -12.02 -17.14
CA ARG A 97 -2.32 -11.19 -18.34
C ARG A 97 -3.76 -10.76 -18.50
N GLY A 98 -3.98 -9.45 -18.52
CA GLY A 98 -5.28 -8.85 -18.80
C GLY A 98 -5.32 -8.25 -20.19
N MET A 99 -6.53 -8.14 -20.76
CA MET A 99 -6.75 -7.58 -22.08
C MET A 99 -8.10 -6.88 -22.15
N ILE A 100 -8.12 -5.73 -22.80
CA ILE A 100 -9.36 -5.08 -23.23
C ILE A 100 -9.29 -4.84 -24.75
N THR A 101 -10.46 -4.91 -25.40
CA THR A 101 -10.62 -4.56 -26.81
C THR A 101 -11.44 -3.26 -26.86
N ARG A 102 -10.93 -2.29 -27.59
CA ARG A 102 -11.56 -0.98 -27.80
C ARG A 102 -12.38 -1.01 -29.07
N GLU A 103 -13.45 -0.26 -29.12
CA GLU A 103 -14.37 -0.26 -30.26
C GLU A 103 -13.87 0.61 -31.44
N ASN A 104 -13.00 1.60 -31.16
CA ASN A 104 -12.63 2.61 -32.13
C ASN A 104 -11.10 2.69 -32.31
N LEU A 105 -10.63 2.49 -33.55
CA LEU A 105 -9.22 2.57 -33.93
C LEU A 105 -8.65 3.99 -33.88
N ASP A 106 -9.51 4.99 -34.13
CA ASP A 106 -9.09 6.39 -34.26
C ASP A 106 -8.95 7.10 -32.89
N ASP A 107 -9.42 6.44 -31.81
CA ASP A 107 -9.29 6.98 -30.47
C ASP A 107 -7.94 6.58 -29.86
N GLU A 108 -7.24 7.55 -29.30
CA GLU A 108 -6.04 7.30 -28.50
C GLU A 108 -6.37 6.53 -27.21
N ILE A 109 -5.44 5.68 -26.78
CA ILE A 109 -5.50 5.02 -25.46
C ILE A 109 -5.45 6.09 -24.38
N ARG A 110 -6.39 6.03 -23.45
CA ARG A 110 -6.53 6.98 -22.32
C ARG A 110 -6.24 6.29 -20.99
N GLN A 111 -5.96 7.08 -19.97
CA GLN A 111 -5.83 6.58 -18.60
C GLN A 111 -7.05 5.76 -18.15
N ALA A 112 -8.25 6.11 -18.65
CA ALA A 112 -9.49 5.37 -18.37
C ALA A 112 -9.42 3.91 -18.85
N ASP A 113 -8.78 3.64 -19.98
CA ASP A 113 -8.62 2.28 -20.52
C ASP A 113 -7.70 1.45 -19.62
N ILE A 114 -6.60 2.05 -19.17
CA ILE A 114 -5.69 1.41 -18.19
C ILE A 114 -6.41 1.13 -16.89
N ASN A 115 -7.18 2.10 -16.38
CA ASN A 115 -7.94 1.92 -15.15
C ASN A 115 -8.99 0.81 -15.28
N ALA A 116 -9.69 0.74 -16.43
CA ALA A 116 -10.64 -0.33 -16.72
C ALA A 116 -9.97 -1.71 -16.71
N LEU A 117 -8.79 -1.81 -17.31
CA LEU A 117 -7.99 -3.04 -17.32
C LEU A 117 -7.51 -3.46 -15.92
N VAL A 118 -7.11 -2.50 -15.09
CA VAL A 118 -6.74 -2.73 -13.67
C VAL A 118 -7.95 -3.20 -12.86
N GLU A 119 -9.11 -2.56 -13.05
CA GLU A 119 -10.35 -2.93 -12.34
C GLU A 119 -10.86 -4.32 -12.73
N ASP A 120 -10.66 -4.73 -13.99
CA ASP A 120 -10.97 -6.10 -14.41
C ASP A 120 -10.10 -7.13 -13.66
N MET A 121 -8.81 -6.84 -13.50
CA MET A 121 -7.90 -7.68 -12.72
C MET A 121 -8.25 -7.73 -11.23
N ARG A 122 -8.83 -6.69 -10.65
CA ARG A 122 -9.31 -6.68 -9.27
C ARG A 122 -10.49 -7.60 -9.02
N ARG A 123 -11.22 -7.96 -10.08
CA ARG A 123 -12.38 -8.86 -10.03
C ARG A 123 -12.04 -10.34 -10.18
N LEU A 124 -10.77 -10.67 -10.33
CA LEU A 124 -10.34 -12.06 -10.44
C LEU A 124 -10.78 -12.87 -9.21
N VAL A 125 -11.29 -14.06 -9.47
CA VAL A 125 -11.71 -14.98 -8.42
C VAL A 125 -10.48 -15.56 -7.74
N MET A 126 -10.36 -15.28 -6.44
CA MET A 126 -9.27 -15.79 -5.63
C MET A 126 -9.66 -17.09 -4.91
N PRO A 127 -8.70 -17.94 -4.56
CA PRO A 127 -8.94 -19.08 -3.69
C PRO A 127 -9.59 -18.65 -2.37
N PRO A 128 -10.40 -19.51 -1.71
CA PRO A 128 -10.99 -19.21 -0.42
C PRO A 128 -9.95 -18.74 0.61
N GLY A 129 -10.23 -17.66 1.30
CA GLY A 129 -9.34 -17.07 2.30
C GLY A 129 -8.29 -16.11 1.75
N ALA A 130 -8.12 -15.98 0.43
CA ALA A 130 -7.22 -15.02 -0.20
C ALA A 130 -7.97 -13.78 -0.69
N GLN A 131 -7.30 -12.64 -0.64
CA GLN A 131 -7.79 -11.39 -1.23
C GLN A 131 -6.66 -10.71 -2.02
N ILE A 132 -7.04 -9.94 -3.04
CA ILE A 132 -6.11 -9.11 -3.79
C ILE A 132 -5.80 -7.86 -2.94
N LEU A 133 -4.52 -7.60 -2.74
CA LEU A 133 -4.02 -6.40 -2.06
C LEU A 133 -3.62 -5.33 -3.08
N HIS A 134 -2.82 -5.72 -4.10
CA HIS A 134 -2.37 -4.82 -5.15
C HIS A 134 -2.47 -5.46 -6.53
N VAL A 135 -2.79 -4.63 -7.51
CA VAL A 135 -2.75 -4.97 -8.94
C VAL A 135 -1.82 -3.98 -9.62
N LEU A 136 -0.66 -4.45 -10.06
CA LEU A 136 0.41 -3.61 -10.57
C LEU A 136 0.69 -3.97 -12.04
N PRO A 137 0.33 -3.12 -13.01
CA PRO A 137 0.74 -3.33 -14.39
C PRO A 137 2.26 -3.24 -14.51
N GLN A 138 2.87 -4.14 -15.27
CA GLN A 138 4.32 -4.19 -15.46
C GLN A 138 4.70 -3.67 -16.85
N GLU A 139 4.06 -4.19 -17.86
CA GLU A 139 4.36 -3.94 -19.26
C GLU A 139 3.09 -4.06 -20.07
N PHE A 140 2.91 -3.17 -21.03
CA PHE A 140 1.76 -3.17 -21.92
C PHE A 140 2.14 -3.70 -23.29
N THR A 141 1.13 -4.24 -23.98
CA THR A 141 1.17 -4.61 -25.39
C THR A 141 0.01 -3.92 -26.08
N VAL A 142 0.29 -3.15 -27.12
CA VAL A 142 -0.73 -2.50 -27.96
C VAL A 142 -0.77 -3.22 -29.29
N ASP A 143 -1.92 -3.77 -29.66
CA ASP A 143 -2.17 -4.64 -30.79
C ASP A 143 -1.23 -5.87 -30.85
N SER A 144 -0.01 -5.74 -31.29
CA SER A 144 0.99 -6.81 -31.27
C SER A 144 2.38 -6.33 -30.89
N GLU A 145 2.50 -5.06 -30.48
CA GLU A 145 3.77 -4.45 -30.07
C GLU A 145 3.92 -4.54 -28.54
N PRO A 146 4.80 -5.41 -28.03
CA PRO A 146 5.06 -5.56 -26.59
C PRO A 146 6.09 -4.52 -26.12
N GLY A 147 6.33 -4.46 -24.80
CA GLY A 147 7.40 -3.66 -24.20
C GLY A 147 7.04 -2.20 -23.95
N ILE A 148 5.77 -1.85 -24.05
CA ILE A 148 5.31 -0.48 -23.87
C ILE A 148 5.15 -0.20 -22.37
N LYS A 149 5.82 0.85 -21.89
CA LYS A 149 5.73 1.26 -20.49
C LYS A 149 4.58 2.20 -20.22
N ASP A 150 4.29 3.09 -21.16
CA ASP A 150 3.18 4.04 -21.09
C ASP A 150 2.45 4.04 -22.44
N PRO A 151 1.26 3.45 -22.52
CA PRO A 151 0.49 3.37 -23.74
C PRO A 151 -0.42 4.59 -23.98
N VAL A 152 -0.50 5.54 -23.03
CA VAL A 152 -1.39 6.72 -23.13
C VAL A 152 -1.00 7.56 -24.35
N GLY A 153 -1.99 7.91 -25.19
CA GLY A 153 -1.80 8.65 -26.42
C GLY A 153 -1.47 7.79 -27.64
N MET A 154 -1.27 6.49 -27.49
CA MET A 154 -1.07 5.58 -28.62
C MET A 154 -2.41 5.19 -29.27
N ALA A 155 -2.41 5.06 -30.60
CA ALA A 155 -3.51 4.43 -31.33
C ALA A 155 -3.41 2.90 -31.21
N GLY A 156 -4.55 2.22 -31.10
CA GLY A 156 -4.62 0.76 -31.06
C GLY A 156 -5.97 0.26 -30.58
N ILE A 157 -6.34 -0.94 -31.01
CA ILE A 157 -7.61 -1.59 -30.64
C ILE A 157 -7.45 -2.44 -29.40
N ARG A 158 -6.39 -3.25 -29.35
CA ARG A 158 -6.16 -4.23 -28.28
C ARG A 158 -5.10 -3.73 -27.32
N LEU A 159 -5.51 -3.44 -26.11
CA LEU A 159 -4.62 -3.11 -25.00
C LEU A 159 -4.51 -4.30 -24.05
N GLU A 160 -3.31 -4.82 -23.91
CA GLU A 160 -3.00 -5.91 -22.99
C GLU A 160 -1.96 -5.43 -21.97
N ALA A 161 -1.95 -6.02 -20.79
CA ALA A 161 -0.87 -5.84 -19.84
C ALA A 161 -0.57 -7.12 -19.07
N ASN A 162 0.69 -7.29 -18.72
CA ASN A 162 1.12 -8.26 -17.72
C ASN A 162 1.02 -7.61 -16.34
N PHE A 163 0.30 -8.26 -15.45
CA PHE A 163 0.07 -7.77 -14.09
C PHE A 163 0.84 -8.60 -13.07
N HIS A 164 1.42 -7.89 -12.12
CA HIS A 164 1.88 -8.45 -10.88
C HIS A 164 0.77 -8.25 -9.84
N ILE A 165 0.14 -9.33 -9.43
CA ILE A 165 -0.97 -9.30 -8.49
C ILE A 165 -0.47 -9.80 -7.14
N ILE A 166 -0.53 -8.93 -6.13
CA ILE A 166 -0.17 -9.26 -4.76
C ILE A 166 -1.43 -9.66 -4.01
N THR A 167 -1.40 -10.84 -3.41
CA THR A 167 -2.50 -11.37 -2.62
C THR A 167 -2.09 -11.61 -1.18
N GLY A 168 -3.04 -11.55 -0.27
CA GLY A 168 -2.85 -11.83 1.15
C GLY A 168 -3.95 -12.69 1.72
N ASP A 169 -3.67 -13.34 2.86
CA ASP A 169 -4.66 -14.09 3.61
C ASP A 169 -5.57 -13.13 4.38
N ILE A 170 -6.89 -13.29 4.22
CA ILE A 170 -7.91 -12.43 4.84
C ILE A 170 -7.85 -12.48 6.37
N ALA A 171 -7.62 -13.66 6.94
CA ALA A 171 -7.57 -13.83 8.40
C ALA A 171 -6.33 -13.16 8.98
N ALA A 172 -5.18 -13.28 8.29
CA ALA A 172 -3.95 -12.60 8.69
C ALA A 172 -4.11 -11.08 8.68
N ALA A 173 -4.67 -10.51 7.61
CA ALA A 173 -4.94 -9.09 7.49
C ALA A 173 -5.90 -8.58 8.57
N ARG A 174 -6.99 -9.33 8.84
CA ARG A 174 -7.96 -9.00 9.91
C ARG A 174 -7.33 -9.00 11.31
N ASN A 175 -6.40 -9.92 11.58
CA ASN A 175 -5.72 -9.96 12.87
C ASN A 175 -4.78 -8.77 13.05
N ILE A 176 -4.07 -8.36 12.02
CA ILE A 176 -3.25 -7.14 12.02
C ILE A 176 -4.13 -5.92 12.26
N TYR A 177 -5.22 -5.76 11.48
CA TYR A 177 -6.19 -4.67 11.66
C TYR A 177 -6.70 -4.59 13.11
N LYS A 178 -7.07 -5.76 13.69
CA LYS A 178 -7.49 -5.85 15.10
C LYS A 178 -6.43 -5.37 16.09
N CYS A 179 -5.17 -5.70 15.85
CA CYS A 179 -4.08 -5.26 16.72
C CYS A 179 -3.92 -3.73 16.68
N ILE A 180 -3.98 -3.13 15.49
CA ILE A 180 -3.84 -1.69 15.29
C ILE A 180 -4.99 -0.93 15.95
N THR A 181 -6.24 -1.35 15.69
CA THR A 181 -7.42 -0.73 16.30
C THR A 181 -7.43 -0.86 17.81
N LYS A 182 -7.04 -2.03 18.37
CA LYS A 182 -6.89 -2.21 19.83
C LYS A 182 -5.72 -1.42 20.41
N ALA A 183 -4.72 -1.06 19.63
CA ALA A 183 -3.68 -0.14 20.06
C ALA A 183 -4.16 1.32 20.14
N GLY A 184 -5.35 1.63 19.60
CA GLY A 184 -5.94 2.97 19.58
C GLY A 184 -5.61 3.75 18.30
N LEU A 185 -5.17 3.06 17.24
CA LEU A 185 -4.75 3.65 15.98
C LEU A 185 -5.77 3.37 14.88
N GLU A 186 -5.80 4.27 13.89
CA GLU A 186 -6.53 4.13 12.64
C GLU A 186 -5.56 3.85 11.49
N ILE A 187 -6.00 3.09 10.49
CA ILE A 187 -5.20 2.76 9.31
C ILE A 187 -5.62 3.68 8.17
N ASP A 188 -4.64 4.37 7.55
CA ASP A 188 -4.83 5.13 6.32
C ASP A 188 -4.66 4.21 5.09
N GLN A 189 -3.56 3.47 5.04
CA GLN A 189 -3.24 2.46 4.03
C GLN A 189 -2.53 1.25 4.65
#